data_9f4f46bc5c9497f218db42827f790333
#
_entry.id   9f4f46bc5c9497f218db42827f790333
#
_cell.length_a   1.000
_cell.length_b   1.000
_cell.length_c   1.000
_cell.angle_alpha   90.00
_cell.angle_beta   90.00
_cell.angle_gamma   90.00
#
_symmetry.space_group_name_H-M   'P 1'
#
loop_
_entity.id
_entity.type
_entity.pdbx_description
1 polymer ?
#
loop_
_entity_poly.entity_id
_entity_poly.type
_entity_poly.pdbx_seq_one_letter_code
_entity_poly.pdbx_strand_id
1 'polypeptide(L)'
;TLTLTTYGPLTSQHSGHYGNYLPNPALALSKVLASMKDDNGRVLIPGFYSGIFLSDTVKEILEGVPSEESSIKARTQTKINDLVGSTYQESLQYPSLNIRGMQSGWVGKEARTIIPSSATAEMDIRLVLESQPKILISGVKEHIEGLGFTVLDHTPRSDERLQYDKIIQMKAKVHYPAFRTDSKAKEGQWLTKILNDYYQKSPVIIRTSGGSVPISPFVSQLGVPAIGVPTVNLDNNQHSPNENLRLGNYFMGIESFIAILTSSF
;
A
#
# COMPACT_ATOMS: atom_id res chain seq x y z
N THR A 1 -6.76 -3.02 -4.45
CA THR A 1 -7.16 -1.61 -4.63
C THR A 1 -8.62 -1.41 -4.27
N LEU A 2 -8.93 -0.22 -3.78
CA LEU A 2 -10.28 0.21 -3.43
C LEU A 2 -10.58 1.54 -4.10
N THR A 3 -11.80 1.68 -4.62
CA THR A 3 -12.37 2.96 -5.04
C THR A 3 -13.58 3.24 -4.15
N LEU A 4 -13.58 4.36 -3.45
CA LEU A 4 -14.67 4.82 -2.61
C LEU A 4 -15.28 6.07 -3.23
N THR A 5 -16.59 6.07 -3.47
CA THR A 5 -17.30 7.24 -3.99
C THR A 5 -18.50 7.56 -3.09
N THR A 6 -18.49 8.73 -2.47
CA THR A 6 -19.64 9.28 -1.74
C THR A 6 -20.48 10.15 -2.67
N TYR A 7 -21.77 10.21 -2.40
CA TYR A 7 -22.73 10.90 -3.25
C TYR A 7 -23.43 12.04 -2.47
N GLY A 8 -23.54 13.19 -3.14
CA GLY A 8 -24.33 14.36 -2.72
C GLY A 8 -25.58 14.50 -3.58
N PRO A 9 -25.97 15.72 -3.98
CA PRO A 9 -27.10 15.96 -4.87
C PRO A 9 -26.88 15.25 -6.23
N LEU A 10 -27.96 14.95 -6.95
CA LEU A 10 -27.87 14.26 -8.26
C LEU A 10 -27.00 15.03 -9.26
N THR A 11 -27.09 16.35 -9.25
CA THR A 11 -26.25 17.28 -10.01
C THR A 11 -25.68 18.31 -9.06
N SER A 12 -24.48 18.82 -9.37
CA SER A 12 -23.86 19.87 -8.55
C SER A 12 -24.78 21.07 -8.38
N GLN A 13 -24.86 21.61 -7.17
CA GLN A 13 -25.77 22.70 -6.80
C GLN A 13 -25.00 23.95 -6.38
N HIS A 14 -25.58 25.12 -6.54
CA HIS A 14 -24.97 26.38 -6.10
C HIS A 14 -24.82 26.42 -4.58
N SER A 15 -23.60 26.54 -4.05
CA SER A 15 -23.32 26.45 -2.62
C SER A 15 -23.90 27.65 -1.82
N GLY A 16 -24.04 28.81 -2.44
CA GLY A 16 -24.69 29.97 -1.82
C GLY A 16 -26.16 29.75 -1.48
N HIS A 17 -26.87 28.95 -2.30
CA HIS A 17 -28.29 28.63 -2.04
C HIS A 17 -28.46 27.42 -1.14
N TYR A 18 -27.59 26.40 -1.28
CA TYR A 18 -27.81 25.09 -0.67
C TYR A 18 -26.71 24.65 0.31
N GLY A 19 -25.70 25.50 0.61
CA GLY A 19 -24.53 25.14 1.41
C GLY A 19 -24.82 24.66 2.83
N ASN A 20 -25.88 25.18 3.47
CA ASN A 20 -26.31 24.74 4.80
C ASN A 20 -27.49 23.74 4.75
N TYR A 21 -27.88 23.31 3.57
CA TYR A 21 -29.07 22.46 3.40
C TYR A 21 -28.75 21.10 2.79
N LEU A 22 -27.92 21.03 1.77
CA LEU A 22 -27.54 19.79 1.13
C LEU A 22 -26.22 19.25 1.68
N PRO A 23 -26.09 17.92 1.87
CA PRO A 23 -24.84 17.32 2.30
C PRO A 23 -23.74 17.46 1.23
N ASN A 24 -22.52 17.74 1.69
CA ASN A 24 -21.35 17.82 0.82
C ASN A 24 -20.63 16.45 0.78
N PRO A 25 -20.55 15.80 -0.39
CA PRO A 25 -19.92 14.48 -0.50
C PRO A 25 -18.41 14.51 -0.24
N ALA A 26 -17.72 15.61 -0.54
CA ALA A 26 -16.29 15.74 -0.24
C ALA A 26 -16.03 15.70 1.27
N LEU A 27 -16.86 16.41 2.05
CA LEU A 27 -16.76 16.36 3.52
C LEU A 27 -17.11 14.98 4.05
N ALA A 28 -18.12 14.32 3.48
CA ALA A 28 -18.51 12.96 3.86
C ALA A 28 -17.36 11.96 3.60
N LEU A 29 -16.75 12.01 2.42
CA LEU A 29 -15.60 11.17 2.08
C LEU A 29 -14.41 11.43 3.00
N SER A 30 -14.09 12.71 3.25
CA SER A 30 -12.97 13.07 4.13
C SER A 30 -13.14 12.50 5.55
N LYS A 31 -14.36 12.50 6.10
CA LYS A 31 -14.65 11.88 7.40
C LYS A 31 -14.45 10.37 7.38
N VAL A 32 -14.88 9.70 6.34
CA VAL A 32 -14.66 8.25 6.16
C VAL A 32 -13.17 7.94 6.11
N LEU A 33 -12.41 8.66 5.29
CA LEU A 33 -10.97 8.43 5.15
C LEU A 33 -10.20 8.74 6.45
N ALA A 34 -10.51 9.85 7.10
CA ALA A 34 -9.86 10.23 8.35
C ALA A 34 -10.14 9.24 9.50
N SER A 35 -11.30 8.56 9.49
CA SER A 35 -11.62 7.56 10.51
C SER A 35 -10.87 6.24 10.36
N MET A 36 -10.24 5.99 9.20
CA MET A 36 -9.55 4.73 8.92
C MET A 36 -8.17 4.60 9.55
N LYS A 37 -7.55 5.72 9.94
CA LYS A 37 -6.23 5.76 10.57
C LYS A 37 -6.25 6.69 11.77
N ASP A 38 -5.38 6.41 12.75
CA ASP A 38 -5.08 7.35 13.82
C ASP A 38 -3.99 8.36 13.43
N ASP A 39 -3.68 9.28 14.33
CA ASP A 39 -2.67 10.32 14.13
C ASP A 39 -1.23 9.77 14.01
N ASN A 40 -1.02 8.51 14.39
CA ASN A 40 0.24 7.79 14.25
C ASN A 40 0.31 6.95 12.96
N GLY A 41 -0.69 7.06 12.08
CA GLY A 41 -0.75 6.33 10.82
C GLY A 41 -1.22 4.88 10.94
N ARG A 42 -1.58 4.42 12.16
CA ARG A 42 -2.06 3.06 12.38
C ARG A 42 -3.50 2.92 11.87
N VAL A 43 -3.76 1.88 11.10
CA VAL A 43 -5.11 1.60 10.57
C VAL A 43 -6.01 1.10 11.69
N LEU A 44 -7.18 1.73 11.82
CA LEU A 44 -8.18 1.47 12.87
C LEU A 44 -9.26 0.45 12.45
N ILE A 45 -9.18 -0.03 11.21
CA ILE A 45 -10.13 -1.02 10.69
C ILE A 45 -9.94 -2.35 11.45
N PRO A 46 -11.00 -2.92 12.05
CA PRO A 46 -10.91 -4.18 12.78
C PRO A 46 -10.32 -5.31 11.92
N GLY A 47 -9.42 -6.09 12.50
CA GLY A 47 -8.80 -7.21 11.81
C GLY A 47 -7.71 -6.87 10.81
N PHE A 48 -7.39 -5.59 10.60
CA PHE A 48 -6.42 -5.15 9.58
C PHE A 48 -5.02 -5.75 9.78
N TYR A 49 -4.60 -5.94 11.02
CA TYR A 49 -3.30 -6.51 11.40
C TYR A 49 -3.40 -7.94 11.94
N SER A 50 -4.55 -8.60 11.79
CA SER A 50 -4.77 -9.93 12.33
C SER A 50 -3.82 -10.97 11.73
N GLY A 51 -3.34 -11.90 12.59
CA GLY A 51 -2.45 -12.98 12.19
C GLY A 51 -0.98 -12.59 12.08
N ILE A 52 -0.63 -11.31 12.27
CA ILE A 52 0.76 -10.85 12.20
C ILE A 52 1.39 -10.97 13.58
N PHE A 53 2.42 -11.81 13.66
CA PHE A 53 3.23 -11.97 14.85
C PHE A 53 4.71 -11.93 14.47
N LEU A 54 5.44 -11.04 15.11
CA LEU A 54 6.89 -10.90 14.94
C LEU A 54 7.59 -11.57 16.12
N SER A 55 8.09 -12.80 15.91
CA SER A 55 8.90 -13.51 16.89
C SER A 55 10.23 -12.79 17.13
N ASP A 56 10.91 -13.12 18.23
CA ASP A 56 12.21 -12.54 18.53
C ASP A 56 13.24 -12.83 17.44
N THR A 57 13.22 -14.05 16.87
CA THR A 57 14.06 -14.39 15.70
C THR A 57 13.77 -13.48 14.48
N VAL A 58 12.51 -13.13 14.26
CA VAL A 58 12.16 -12.18 13.17
C VAL A 58 12.69 -10.79 13.49
N LYS A 59 12.55 -10.33 14.73
CA LYS A 59 13.09 -9.01 15.14
C LYS A 59 14.61 -8.95 14.98
N GLU A 60 15.33 -9.99 15.36
CA GLU A 60 16.78 -10.10 15.14
C GLU A 60 17.17 -9.97 13.67
N ILE A 61 16.39 -10.60 12.75
CA ILE A 61 16.61 -10.45 11.30
C ILE A 61 16.41 -8.99 10.86
N LEU A 62 15.35 -8.33 11.36
CA LEU A 62 15.05 -6.94 11.01
C LEU A 62 16.11 -5.97 11.57
N GLU A 63 16.60 -6.20 12.77
CA GLU A 63 17.67 -5.42 13.41
C GLU A 63 19.01 -5.59 12.69
N GLY A 64 19.24 -6.75 12.06
CA GLY A 64 20.42 -7.01 11.22
C GLY A 64 20.47 -6.20 9.92
N VAL A 65 19.37 -5.56 9.53
CA VAL A 65 19.34 -4.68 8.34
C VAL A 65 19.82 -3.29 8.69
N PRO A 66 20.84 -2.74 7.99
CA PRO A 66 21.29 -1.37 8.24
C PRO A 66 20.14 -0.35 8.15
N SER A 67 20.08 0.58 9.09
CA SER A 67 19.03 1.60 9.11
C SER A 67 19.16 2.55 7.92
N GLU A 68 18.08 2.71 7.18
CA GLU A 68 17.96 3.65 6.05
C GLU A 68 17.18 4.93 6.42
N GLU A 69 16.73 5.07 7.67
CA GLU A 69 15.81 6.14 8.08
C GLU A 69 16.35 7.55 7.82
N SER A 70 17.63 7.78 8.11
CA SER A 70 18.26 9.08 7.86
C SER A 70 18.28 9.41 6.35
N SER A 71 18.58 8.41 5.50
CA SER A 71 18.58 8.54 4.05
C SER A 71 17.16 8.78 3.51
N ILE A 72 16.18 8.06 4.06
CA ILE A 72 14.75 8.23 3.70
C ILE A 72 14.30 9.66 4.04
N LYS A 73 14.55 10.13 5.27
CA LYS A 73 14.19 11.49 5.70
C LYS A 73 14.87 12.57 4.86
N ALA A 74 16.14 12.40 4.55
CA ALA A 74 16.87 13.35 3.70
C ALA A 74 16.31 13.43 2.29
N ARG A 75 15.94 12.29 1.68
CA ARG A 75 15.38 12.21 0.34
C ARG A 75 13.95 12.70 0.27
N THR A 76 13.11 12.32 1.23
CA THR A 76 11.68 12.65 1.23
C THR A 76 11.36 14.01 1.82
N GLN A 77 12.31 14.64 2.51
CA GLN A 77 12.16 15.91 3.22
C GLN A 77 10.99 15.89 4.22
N THR A 78 10.73 14.72 4.84
CA THR A 78 9.69 14.54 5.86
C THR A 78 10.33 14.54 7.24
N LYS A 79 9.72 15.28 8.18
CA LYS A 79 10.18 15.34 9.57
C LYS A 79 9.66 14.16 10.40
N ILE A 80 8.42 13.80 10.17
CA ILE A 80 7.71 12.73 10.91
C ILE A 80 7.42 11.57 9.99
N ASN A 81 7.24 10.39 10.56
CA ASN A 81 6.79 9.16 9.91
C ASN A 81 5.65 8.54 10.69
N ASP A 82 4.88 7.70 10.04
CA ASP A 82 3.89 6.84 10.70
C ASP A 82 4.60 5.90 11.69
N LEU A 83 3.92 5.53 12.78
CA LEU A 83 4.45 4.70 13.86
C LEU A 83 3.80 3.31 13.90
N VAL A 84 3.69 2.66 12.73
CA VAL A 84 3.10 1.30 12.63
C VAL A 84 4.08 0.22 13.10
N GLY A 85 5.37 0.46 12.99
CA GLY A 85 6.46 -0.32 13.55
C GLY A 85 7.48 0.57 14.23
N SER A 86 8.40 0.00 14.99
CA SER A 86 9.47 0.73 15.67
C SER A 86 10.58 1.19 14.72
N THR A 87 10.73 0.53 13.58
CA THR A 87 11.71 0.83 12.53
C THR A 87 11.08 0.77 11.14
N TYR A 88 11.76 1.30 10.13
CA TYR A 88 11.36 1.16 8.73
C TYR A 88 11.20 -0.31 8.34
N GLN A 89 12.15 -1.18 8.70
CA GLN A 89 12.10 -2.60 8.38
C GLN A 89 10.93 -3.30 9.08
N GLU A 90 10.60 -2.92 10.30
CA GLU A 90 9.44 -3.46 11.00
C GLU A 90 8.13 -2.98 10.36
N SER A 91 8.03 -1.72 9.94
CA SER A 91 6.84 -1.18 9.29
C SER A 91 6.45 -1.96 8.02
N LEU A 92 7.43 -2.52 7.29
CA LEU A 92 7.21 -3.34 6.10
C LEU A 92 6.61 -4.72 6.42
N GLN A 93 6.55 -5.14 7.68
CA GLN A 93 5.97 -6.41 8.09
C GLN A 93 4.45 -6.32 8.30
N TYR A 94 3.86 -5.15 8.16
CA TYR A 94 2.44 -4.88 8.32
C TYR A 94 1.81 -4.45 7.00
N PRO A 95 0.52 -4.80 6.76
CA PRO A 95 -0.19 -4.26 5.61
C PRO A 95 -0.35 -2.74 5.76
N SER A 96 -0.32 -2.03 4.66
CA SER A 96 -0.53 -0.58 4.65
C SER A 96 -1.80 -0.21 3.89
N LEU A 97 -2.45 0.86 4.32
CA LEU A 97 -3.57 1.50 3.65
C LEU A 97 -3.12 2.89 3.20
N ASN A 98 -3.17 3.15 1.91
CA ASN A 98 -2.72 4.41 1.33
C ASN A 98 -3.79 5.02 0.42
N ILE A 99 -3.95 6.35 0.47
CA ILE A 99 -4.78 7.12 -0.44
C ILE A 99 -3.90 7.56 -1.61
N ARG A 100 -4.17 7.05 -2.81
CA ARG A 100 -3.42 7.39 -4.03
C ARG A 100 -3.88 8.67 -4.69
N GLY A 101 -5.14 9.01 -4.50
CA GLY A 101 -5.74 10.20 -5.08
C GLY A 101 -7.14 10.46 -4.55
N MET A 102 -7.54 11.73 -4.60
CA MET A 102 -8.87 12.18 -4.22
C MET A 102 -9.35 13.21 -5.23
N GLN A 103 -10.64 13.17 -5.56
CA GLN A 103 -11.25 14.12 -6.48
C GLN A 103 -12.67 14.46 -6.05
N SER A 104 -13.00 15.78 -6.06
CA SER A 104 -14.36 16.28 -5.92
C SER A 104 -14.40 17.75 -6.41
N GLY A 105 -15.34 18.08 -7.29
CA GLY A 105 -15.40 19.41 -7.89
C GLY A 105 -14.11 19.80 -8.62
N TRP A 106 -13.76 21.06 -8.56
CA TRP A 106 -12.57 21.63 -9.21
C TRP A 106 -11.80 22.55 -8.25
N VAL A 107 -10.50 22.69 -8.48
CA VAL A 107 -9.60 23.52 -7.69
C VAL A 107 -8.84 24.53 -8.58
N GLY A 108 -8.19 25.52 -7.97
CA GLY A 108 -7.41 26.52 -8.67
C GLY A 108 -8.29 27.40 -9.57
N LYS A 109 -7.87 27.64 -10.81
CA LYS A 109 -8.57 28.53 -11.77
C LYS A 109 -9.94 27.99 -12.21
N GLU A 110 -10.16 26.70 -12.09
CA GLU A 110 -11.41 26.03 -12.45
C GLU A 110 -12.40 25.96 -11.26
N ALA A 111 -12.02 26.41 -10.07
CA ALA A 111 -12.86 26.36 -8.88
C ALA A 111 -14.20 27.08 -9.11
N ARG A 112 -15.28 26.48 -8.65
CA ARG A 112 -16.66 27.00 -8.80
C ARG A 112 -17.39 26.97 -7.46
N THR A 113 -18.37 27.83 -7.32
CA THR A 113 -19.19 27.99 -6.09
C THR A 113 -20.27 26.91 -6.05
N ILE A 114 -19.90 25.64 -5.80
CA ILE A 114 -20.80 24.50 -5.86
C ILE A 114 -20.71 23.58 -4.66
N ILE A 115 -21.78 22.81 -4.43
CA ILE A 115 -21.77 21.53 -3.70
C ILE A 115 -21.62 20.45 -4.79
N PRO A 116 -20.55 19.68 -4.81
CA PRO A 116 -20.35 18.64 -5.81
C PRO A 116 -21.42 17.52 -5.75
N SER A 117 -21.64 16.84 -6.86
CA SER A 117 -22.54 15.68 -6.89
C SER A 117 -21.91 14.40 -6.30
N SER A 118 -20.59 14.30 -6.31
CA SER A 118 -19.84 13.16 -5.76
C SER A 118 -18.43 13.56 -5.35
N ALA A 119 -17.82 12.68 -4.55
CA ALA A 119 -16.39 12.71 -4.24
C ALA A 119 -15.84 11.28 -4.28
N THR A 120 -14.67 11.10 -4.88
CA THR A 120 -14.04 9.79 -5.08
C THR A 120 -12.63 9.78 -4.51
N ALA A 121 -12.28 8.68 -3.84
CA ALA A 121 -10.92 8.36 -3.43
C ALA A 121 -10.48 7.04 -4.04
N GLU A 122 -9.26 7.02 -4.56
CA GLU A 122 -8.54 5.82 -4.98
C GLU A 122 -7.55 5.42 -3.90
N MET A 123 -7.59 4.17 -3.50
CA MET A 123 -6.78 3.65 -2.40
C MET A 123 -6.08 2.35 -2.80
N ASP A 124 -4.96 2.05 -2.15
CA ASP A 124 -4.35 0.73 -2.21
C ASP A 124 -4.05 0.18 -0.81
N ILE A 125 -4.16 -1.13 -0.70
CA ILE A 125 -3.72 -1.90 0.46
C ILE A 125 -2.56 -2.77 0.00
N ARG A 126 -1.39 -2.55 0.60
CA ARG A 126 -0.24 -3.42 0.41
C ARG A 126 -0.36 -4.58 1.38
N LEU A 127 -0.31 -5.80 0.83
CA LEU A 127 -0.49 -7.01 1.59
C LEU A 127 0.84 -7.54 2.10
N VAL A 128 0.81 -8.18 3.26
CA VAL A 128 1.86 -9.08 3.74
C VAL A 128 1.36 -10.53 3.66
N LEU A 129 2.23 -11.50 3.86
CA LEU A 129 1.88 -12.92 3.70
C LEU A 129 0.67 -13.34 4.57
N GLU A 130 0.56 -12.79 5.76
CA GLU A 130 -0.50 -13.06 6.74
C GLU A 130 -1.84 -12.37 6.36
N SER A 131 -1.82 -11.43 5.43
CA SER A 131 -3.00 -10.68 5.03
C SER A 131 -4.00 -11.55 4.26
N GLN A 132 -5.25 -11.49 4.67
CA GLN A 132 -6.37 -12.14 3.98
C GLN A 132 -7.22 -11.08 3.27
N PRO A 133 -7.13 -10.92 1.94
CA PRO A 133 -7.81 -9.84 1.22
C PRO A 133 -9.31 -9.75 1.47
N LYS A 134 -9.98 -10.89 1.60
CA LYS A 134 -11.43 -10.93 1.88
C LYS A 134 -11.76 -10.31 3.25
N ILE A 135 -10.96 -10.63 4.28
CA ILE A 135 -11.14 -10.07 5.63
C ILE A 135 -10.88 -8.56 5.61
N LEU A 136 -9.83 -8.11 4.91
CA LEU A 136 -9.53 -6.69 4.82
C LEU A 136 -10.63 -5.91 4.09
N ILE A 137 -11.18 -6.45 3.00
CA ILE A 137 -12.28 -5.83 2.26
C ILE A 137 -13.55 -5.79 3.12
N SER A 138 -13.90 -6.89 3.79
CA SER A 138 -15.05 -6.91 4.73
C SER A 138 -14.87 -5.91 5.87
N GLY A 139 -13.67 -5.86 6.48
CA GLY A 139 -13.37 -4.92 7.56
C GLY A 139 -13.52 -3.46 7.13
N VAL A 140 -13.07 -3.09 5.92
CA VAL A 140 -13.30 -1.75 5.36
C VAL A 140 -14.79 -1.46 5.22
N LYS A 141 -15.55 -2.41 4.67
CA LYS A 141 -16.99 -2.27 4.50
C LYS A 141 -17.70 -2.08 5.84
N GLU A 142 -17.45 -2.96 6.80
CA GLU A 142 -18.01 -2.91 8.14
C GLU A 142 -17.67 -1.61 8.88
N HIS A 143 -16.42 -1.14 8.72
CA HIS A 143 -16.00 0.15 9.28
C HIS A 143 -16.83 1.30 8.72
N ILE A 144 -17.04 1.33 7.40
CA ILE A 144 -17.82 2.36 6.72
C ILE A 144 -19.31 2.28 7.13
N GLU A 145 -19.86 1.07 7.22
CA GLU A 145 -21.24 0.84 7.69
C GLU A 145 -21.41 1.29 9.14
N GLY A 146 -20.39 1.07 9.99
CA GLY A 146 -20.37 1.57 11.38
C GLY A 146 -20.41 3.09 11.49
N LEU A 147 -20.04 3.84 10.45
CA LEU A 147 -20.20 5.29 10.37
C LEU A 147 -21.59 5.72 9.88
N GLY A 148 -22.50 4.76 9.67
CA GLY A 148 -23.87 4.98 9.24
C GLY A 148 -24.04 5.16 7.73
N PHE A 149 -23.08 4.70 6.91
CA PHE A 149 -23.23 4.68 5.46
C PHE A 149 -23.86 3.36 4.98
N THR A 150 -24.70 3.45 3.95
CA THR A 150 -25.09 2.30 3.14
C THR A 150 -24.02 2.10 2.07
N VAL A 151 -23.36 0.92 2.10
CA VAL A 151 -22.30 0.57 1.14
C VAL A 151 -22.91 -0.17 -0.04
N LEU A 152 -22.76 0.39 -1.24
CA LEU A 152 -23.21 -0.20 -2.50
C LEU A 152 -22.01 -0.62 -3.35
N ASP A 153 -22.17 -1.64 -4.19
CA ASP A 153 -21.18 -2.07 -5.19
C ASP A 153 -21.37 -1.40 -6.56
N HIS A 154 -22.45 -0.68 -6.72
CA HIS A 154 -22.86 0.02 -7.94
C HIS A 154 -23.16 1.50 -7.68
N THR A 155 -23.29 2.27 -8.74
CA THR A 155 -23.74 3.67 -8.69
C THR A 155 -25.19 3.72 -8.20
N PRO A 156 -25.51 4.51 -7.15
CA PRO A 156 -26.85 4.51 -6.56
C PRO A 156 -27.92 4.94 -7.57
N ARG A 157 -29.01 4.18 -7.62
CA ARG A 157 -30.21 4.49 -8.36
C ARG A 157 -31.01 5.59 -7.68
N SER A 158 -31.99 6.16 -8.38
CA SER A 158 -32.81 7.26 -7.87
C SER A 158 -33.62 6.87 -6.62
N ASP A 159 -34.15 5.65 -6.57
CA ASP A 159 -34.87 5.10 -5.43
C ASP A 159 -33.95 4.94 -4.21
N GLU A 160 -32.76 4.42 -4.39
CA GLU A 160 -31.75 4.28 -3.32
C GLU A 160 -31.30 5.62 -2.75
N ARG A 161 -31.14 6.64 -3.63
CA ARG A 161 -30.80 8.02 -3.21
C ARG A 161 -31.86 8.67 -2.32
N LEU A 162 -33.13 8.29 -2.48
CA LEU A 162 -34.24 8.77 -1.68
C LEU A 162 -34.47 7.91 -0.44
N GLN A 163 -33.99 6.68 -0.44
CA GLN A 163 -34.16 5.72 0.64
C GLN A 163 -33.06 5.84 1.72
N TYR A 164 -31.83 6.09 1.33
CA TYR A 164 -30.69 6.05 2.26
C TYR A 164 -30.11 7.45 2.52
N ASP A 165 -29.88 7.78 3.79
CA ASP A 165 -29.36 9.08 4.21
C ASP A 165 -27.90 9.32 3.78
N LYS A 166 -27.08 8.29 3.82
CA LYS A 166 -25.65 8.34 3.48
C LYS A 166 -25.28 7.15 2.61
N ILE A 167 -24.83 7.42 1.41
CA ILE A 167 -24.46 6.38 0.44
C ILE A 167 -22.99 6.51 0.10
N ILE A 168 -22.31 5.36 0.08
CA ILE A 168 -20.97 5.22 -0.47
C ILE A 168 -20.91 4.01 -1.39
N GLN A 169 -20.39 4.19 -2.59
CA GLN A 169 -20.03 3.08 -3.45
C GLN A 169 -18.63 2.61 -3.09
N MET A 170 -18.46 1.32 -2.93
CA MET A 170 -17.17 0.68 -2.70
C MET A 170 -16.92 -0.36 -3.80
N LYS A 171 -15.84 -0.15 -4.57
CA LYS A 171 -15.32 -1.13 -5.51
C LYS A 171 -13.99 -1.64 -4.98
N ALA A 172 -13.83 -2.97 -4.95
CA ALA A 172 -12.62 -3.63 -4.50
C ALA A 172 -12.07 -4.55 -5.59
N LYS A 173 -10.75 -4.56 -5.77
CA LYS A 173 -10.08 -5.48 -6.69
C LYS A 173 -8.85 -6.08 -6.03
N VAL A 174 -8.81 -7.40 -5.94
CA VAL A 174 -7.61 -8.16 -5.56
C VAL A 174 -6.81 -8.44 -6.83
N HIS A 175 -5.55 -8.01 -6.86
CA HIS A 175 -4.67 -8.23 -8.03
C HIS A 175 -3.95 -9.56 -7.92
N TYR A 176 -3.24 -9.78 -6.81
CA TYR A 176 -2.53 -11.02 -6.50
C TYR A 176 -2.21 -11.08 -5.00
N PRO A 177 -2.02 -12.28 -4.44
CA PRO A 177 -1.64 -12.44 -3.04
C PRO A 177 -0.18 -12.02 -2.80
N ALA A 178 0.15 -11.69 -1.56
CA ALA A 178 1.53 -11.53 -1.13
C ALA A 178 2.22 -12.91 -1.08
N PHE A 179 3.54 -12.90 -1.24
CA PHE A 179 4.38 -14.07 -1.01
C PHE A 179 5.62 -13.67 -0.19
N ARG A 180 6.23 -14.66 0.42
CA ARG A 180 7.51 -14.53 1.11
C ARG A 180 8.23 -15.85 1.09
N THR A 181 9.50 -15.84 0.73
CA THR A 181 10.38 -17.01 0.85
C THR A 181 11.14 -16.94 2.16
N ASP A 182 11.21 -18.07 2.89
CA ASP A 182 12.03 -18.15 4.09
C ASP A 182 13.51 -18.01 3.70
N SER A 183 14.21 -17.07 4.32
CA SER A 183 15.66 -16.88 4.11
C SER A 183 16.49 -18.10 4.54
N LYS A 184 15.96 -18.95 5.44
CA LYS A 184 16.59 -20.21 5.87
C LYS A 184 16.29 -21.39 4.94
N ALA A 185 15.42 -21.21 3.92
CA ALA A 185 15.23 -22.22 2.89
C ALA A 185 16.53 -22.46 2.11
N LYS A 186 16.67 -23.65 1.52
CA LYS A 186 17.91 -24.04 0.80
C LYS A 186 18.27 -23.05 -0.32
N GLU A 187 17.27 -22.48 -0.99
CA GLU A 187 17.45 -21.47 -2.04
C GLU A 187 18.01 -20.15 -1.48
N GLY A 188 17.55 -19.72 -0.32
CA GLY A 188 18.04 -18.54 0.38
C GLY A 188 19.48 -18.72 0.86
N GLN A 189 19.80 -19.88 1.43
CA GLN A 189 21.15 -20.22 1.88
C GLN A 189 22.12 -20.32 0.70
N TRP A 190 21.72 -21.01 -0.38
CA TRP A 190 22.49 -21.13 -1.61
C TRP A 190 22.81 -19.77 -2.21
N LEU A 191 21.81 -18.90 -2.39
CA LEU A 191 21.98 -17.58 -2.94
C LEU A 191 22.89 -16.71 -2.05
N THR A 192 22.69 -16.74 -0.74
CA THR A 192 23.54 -16.04 0.22
C THR A 192 24.99 -16.47 0.10
N LYS A 193 25.24 -17.77 0.00
CA LYS A 193 26.60 -18.30 -0.16
C LYS A 193 27.26 -17.82 -1.45
N ILE A 194 26.57 -17.89 -2.58
CA ILE A 194 27.10 -17.46 -3.89
C ILE A 194 27.49 -15.98 -3.86
N LEU A 195 26.58 -15.13 -3.39
CA LEU A 195 26.83 -13.69 -3.34
C LEU A 195 27.94 -13.34 -2.35
N ASN A 196 28.01 -14.04 -1.22
CA ASN A 196 29.12 -13.90 -0.27
C ASN A 196 30.45 -14.31 -0.87
N ASP A 197 30.50 -15.46 -1.55
CA ASP A 197 31.72 -15.97 -2.16
C ASP A 197 32.19 -15.08 -3.31
N TYR A 198 31.29 -14.50 -4.08
CA TYR A 198 31.61 -13.62 -5.19
C TYR A 198 32.10 -12.23 -4.72
N TYR A 199 31.35 -11.60 -3.82
CA TYR A 199 31.65 -10.24 -3.36
C TYR A 199 32.58 -10.17 -2.14
N GLN A 200 32.95 -11.30 -1.55
CA GLN A 200 33.69 -11.40 -0.29
C GLN A 200 33.06 -10.56 0.85
N LYS A 201 31.73 -10.46 0.81
CA LYS A 201 30.91 -9.70 1.73
C LYS A 201 29.53 -10.32 1.81
N SER A 202 29.06 -10.56 3.02
CA SER A 202 27.72 -11.11 3.25
C SER A 202 26.65 -10.14 2.73
N PRO A 203 25.68 -10.65 1.92
CA PRO A 203 24.57 -9.84 1.47
C PRO A 203 23.66 -9.48 2.65
N VAL A 204 23.03 -8.29 2.57
CA VAL A 204 21.97 -7.89 3.50
C VAL A 204 20.70 -8.65 3.15
N ILE A 205 20.12 -9.36 4.10
CA ILE A 205 18.90 -10.14 3.91
C ILE A 205 17.71 -9.30 4.37
N ILE A 206 16.88 -8.89 3.41
CA ILE A 206 15.63 -8.16 3.66
C ILE A 206 14.47 -9.16 3.62
N ARG A 207 13.78 -9.31 4.76
CA ARG A 207 12.69 -10.28 4.91
C ARG A 207 11.50 -10.01 3.99
N THR A 208 11.13 -8.75 3.83
CA THR A 208 10.00 -8.31 3.00
C THR A 208 10.31 -6.93 2.44
N SER A 209 10.16 -6.73 1.14
CA SER A 209 10.16 -5.41 0.52
C SER A 209 8.72 -4.88 0.43
N GLY A 210 8.54 -3.57 0.54
CA GLY A 210 7.21 -2.94 0.41
C GLY A 210 6.69 -2.89 -1.02
N GLY A 211 7.57 -3.09 -2.01
CA GLY A 211 7.22 -3.12 -3.43
C GLY A 211 6.48 -4.40 -3.83
N SER A 212 5.65 -4.32 -4.85
CA SER A 212 4.92 -5.47 -5.39
C SER A 212 5.48 -5.88 -6.74
N VAL A 213 5.80 -7.17 -6.87
CA VAL A 213 6.20 -7.78 -8.15
C VAL A 213 5.14 -8.84 -8.50
N PRO A 214 4.60 -8.87 -9.73
CA PRO A 214 3.53 -9.79 -10.11
C PRO A 214 4.02 -11.23 -10.33
N ILE A 215 4.86 -11.74 -9.42
CA ILE A 215 5.43 -13.10 -9.46
C ILE A 215 4.68 -14.08 -8.57
N SER A 216 3.89 -13.59 -7.62
CA SER A 216 3.17 -14.46 -6.68
C SER A 216 2.27 -15.52 -7.34
N PRO A 217 1.63 -15.28 -8.51
CA PRO A 217 0.93 -16.35 -9.23
C PRO A 217 1.84 -17.50 -9.64
N PHE A 218 3.08 -17.23 -10.07
CA PHE A 218 4.05 -18.27 -10.40
C PHE A 218 4.48 -19.04 -9.15
N VAL A 219 4.79 -18.32 -8.07
CA VAL A 219 5.15 -18.94 -6.78
C VAL A 219 4.04 -19.89 -6.29
N SER A 220 2.78 -19.44 -6.33
CA SER A 220 1.64 -20.23 -5.84
C SER A 220 1.27 -21.39 -6.77
N GLN A 221 1.36 -21.21 -8.10
CA GLN A 221 0.99 -22.25 -9.07
C GLN A 221 2.06 -23.32 -9.24
N LEU A 222 3.33 -22.92 -9.24
CA LEU A 222 4.45 -23.84 -9.43
C LEU A 222 4.96 -24.41 -8.10
N GLY A 223 4.58 -23.86 -6.96
CA GLY A 223 5.06 -24.27 -5.66
C GLY A 223 6.56 -24.00 -5.46
N VAL A 224 7.12 -23.00 -6.16
CA VAL A 224 8.56 -22.70 -6.11
C VAL A 224 8.80 -21.39 -5.34
N PRO A 225 9.90 -21.30 -4.58
CA PRO A 225 10.28 -20.07 -3.91
C PRO A 225 10.75 -19.02 -4.91
N ALA A 226 10.62 -17.74 -4.55
CA ALA A 226 11.18 -16.63 -5.29
C ALA A 226 11.92 -15.68 -4.35
N ILE A 227 13.10 -15.23 -4.77
CA ILE A 227 13.95 -14.34 -4.00
C ILE A 227 14.35 -13.17 -4.90
N GLY A 228 14.09 -11.95 -4.45
CA GLY A 228 14.50 -10.74 -5.16
C GLY A 228 15.99 -10.46 -4.97
N VAL A 229 16.69 -10.21 -6.06
CA VAL A 229 18.07 -9.69 -6.07
C VAL A 229 18.03 -8.28 -6.66
N PRO A 230 17.92 -7.22 -5.84
CA PRO A 230 17.81 -5.85 -6.35
C PRO A 230 19.10 -5.41 -7.04
N THR A 231 18.95 -4.77 -8.19
CA THR A 231 20.10 -4.28 -8.99
C THR A 231 20.06 -2.77 -9.22
N VAL A 232 19.02 -2.11 -8.75
CA VAL A 232 18.82 -0.66 -8.92
C VAL A 232 19.15 0.12 -7.64
N ASN A 233 19.54 1.38 -7.81
CA ASN A 233 19.73 2.29 -6.70
C ASN A 233 18.39 2.71 -6.07
N LEU A 234 18.35 2.89 -4.75
CA LEU A 234 17.13 3.28 -4.01
C LEU A 234 16.59 4.67 -4.42
N ASP A 235 17.46 5.54 -4.90
CA ASP A 235 17.14 6.90 -5.32
C ASP A 235 16.92 7.01 -6.84
N ASN A 236 16.39 5.97 -7.45
CA ASN A 236 16.15 5.87 -8.89
C ASN A 236 14.94 6.65 -9.40
N ASN A 237 14.21 7.37 -8.55
CA ASN A 237 12.96 8.08 -8.86
C ASN A 237 11.87 7.18 -9.47
N GLN A 238 11.75 5.95 -9.00
CA GLN A 238 10.77 4.98 -9.50
C GLN A 238 9.34 5.58 -9.53
N HIS A 239 8.66 5.42 -10.67
CA HIS A 239 7.32 5.97 -10.95
C HIS A 239 7.25 7.50 -10.98
N SER A 240 8.38 8.18 -11.19
CA SER A 240 8.47 9.65 -11.22
C SER A 240 9.29 10.11 -12.43
N PRO A 241 9.21 11.40 -12.82
CA PRO A 241 10.08 11.96 -13.84
C PRO A 241 11.55 11.74 -13.50
N ASN A 242 12.37 11.52 -14.52
CA ASN A 242 13.80 11.26 -14.38
C ASN A 242 14.11 9.95 -13.62
N GLU A 243 13.30 8.91 -13.81
CA GLU A 243 13.64 7.55 -13.36
C GLU A 243 14.98 7.12 -13.96
N ASN A 244 15.89 6.59 -13.13
CA ASN A 244 17.27 6.38 -13.52
C ASN A 244 17.87 5.12 -12.91
N LEU A 245 18.97 4.66 -13.52
CA LEU A 245 19.79 3.55 -13.04
C LEU A 245 21.26 3.96 -13.12
N ARG A 246 21.99 3.83 -12.01
CA ARG A 246 23.44 4.04 -12.02
C ARG A 246 24.14 2.94 -12.79
N LEU A 247 25.07 3.32 -13.69
CA LEU A 247 25.83 2.34 -14.48
C LEU A 247 26.57 1.33 -13.60
N GLY A 248 27.10 1.74 -12.44
CA GLY A 248 27.73 0.82 -11.49
C GLY A 248 26.75 -0.26 -11.01
N ASN A 249 25.51 0.11 -10.66
CA ASN A 249 24.48 -0.83 -10.27
C ASN A 249 24.08 -1.78 -11.42
N TYR A 250 24.04 -1.27 -12.65
CA TYR A 250 23.76 -2.07 -13.83
C TYR A 250 24.82 -3.18 -14.02
N PHE A 251 26.12 -2.84 -13.99
CA PHE A 251 27.19 -3.81 -14.12
C PHE A 251 27.25 -4.79 -12.95
N MET A 252 27.11 -4.31 -11.71
CA MET A 252 27.01 -5.19 -10.55
C MET A 252 25.81 -6.17 -10.65
N GLY A 253 24.70 -5.72 -11.22
CA GLY A 253 23.56 -6.58 -11.48
C GLY A 253 23.90 -7.71 -12.44
N ILE A 254 24.59 -7.41 -13.55
CA ILE A 254 25.06 -8.42 -14.52
C ILE A 254 26.01 -9.42 -13.84
N GLU A 255 26.96 -8.94 -13.08
CA GLU A 255 27.94 -9.77 -12.35
C GLU A 255 27.24 -10.69 -11.34
N SER A 256 26.28 -10.15 -10.57
CA SER A 256 25.46 -10.95 -9.63
C SER A 256 24.73 -12.08 -10.33
N PHE A 257 24.08 -11.81 -11.48
CA PHE A 257 23.36 -12.83 -12.22
C PHE A 257 24.30 -13.83 -12.91
N ILE A 258 25.48 -13.43 -13.38
CA ILE A 258 26.49 -14.37 -13.87
C ILE A 258 26.90 -15.32 -12.73
N ALA A 259 27.26 -14.80 -11.56
CA ALA A 259 27.62 -15.62 -10.42
C ALA A 259 26.51 -16.62 -10.03
N ILE A 260 25.25 -16.20 -10.02
CA ILE A 260 24.09 -17.04 -9.72
C ILE A 260 23.90 -18.13 -10.79
N LEU A 261 23.87 -17.77 -12.06
CA LEU A 261 23.55 -18.68 -13.16
C LEU A 261 24.68 -19.70 -13.47
N THR A 262 25.91 -19.40 -13.10
CA THR A 262 27.06 -20.29 -13.29
C THR A 262 27.35 -21.19 -12.08
N SER A 263 26.65 -20.99 -10.97
CA SER A 263 26.82 -21.76 -9.74
C SER A 263 25.87 -22.96 -9.70
N SER A 264 26.37 -24.09 -9.22
CA SER A 264 25.54 -25.29 -8.97
C SER A 264 24.64 -25.06 -7.74
N PHE A 265 23.41 -25.56 -7.84
CA PHE A 265 22.42 -25.56 -6.74
C PHE A 265 22.59 -26.79 -5.85
#